data_3a081175e31f4bdd46fccd44c9dc616b
#
_entry.id   3a081175e31f4bdd46fccd44c9dc616b
#
_cell.length_a   1.000
_cell.length_b   1.000
_cell.length_c   1.000
_cell.angle_alpha   90.00
_cell.angle_beta   90.00
_cell.angle_gamma   90.00
#
_symmetry.space_group_name_H-M   'P 1'
#
loop_
_entity.id
_entity.type
_entity.pdbx_description
1 polymer ?
#
loop_
_entity_poly.entity_id
_entity_poly.type
_entity_poly.pdbx_seq_one_letter_code
_entity_poly.pdbx_strand_id
1 'polypeptide(L)'
;MKNYKVAIIGATGLVGRTFLKVLKERNFPVEKLYLYASANSAGKKIEFNGTEYTVMELKDENIANDIDIALFSAGGGVSLEYAPKFKAKGAVVIDNSSAWRMDKNIPLVVPEANPEALKNHPGIIANPNCSTIQVMPVLKVLQEKYGLKRVIYSTYQAVAGSGQKGLNDLEANLKGESSKGYPHQIAFNTLPHIDVFLDNGYTKEEEKMINETRKILNLPDLKVTAT
;
A
#
# COMPACT_ATOMS: atom_id res chain seq x y z
N MET A 1 21.62 15.14 9.63
CA MET A 1 20.36 14.35 9.66
C MET A 1 20.73 12.89 9.87
N LYS A 2 19.85 12.10 10.52
CA LYS A 2 20.05 10.66 10.64
C LYS A 2 19.87 10.03 9.26
N ASN A 3 20.79 9.16 8.86
CA ASN A 3 20.63 8.32 7.68
C ASN A 3 19.98 7.00 8.11
N TYR A 4 19.21 6.39 7.22
CA TYR A 4 18.40 5.20 7.51
C TYR A 4 18.79 4.02 6.65
N LYS A 5 18.77 2.84 7.23
CA LYS A 5 18.87 1.56 6.51
C LYS A 5 17.46 1.11 6.16
N VAL A 6 17.15 1.13 4.88
CA VAL A 6 15.78 0.93 4.36
C VAL A 6 15.69 -0.42 3.67
N ALA A 7 14.64 -1.19 3.98
CA ALA A 7 14.29 -2.38 3.25
C ALA A 7 13.03 -2.16 2.42
N ILE A 8 12.98 -2.73 1.21
CA ILE A 8 11.78 -2.75 0.36
C ILE A 8 11.41 -4.21 0.10
N ILE A 9 10.24 -4.62 0.57
CA ILE A 9 9.69 -5.96 0.41
C ILE A 9 8.68 -5.92 -0.74
N GLY A 10 8.94 -6.71 -1.80
CA GLY A 10 8.27 -6.60 -3.09
C GLY A 10 8.95 -5.60 -4.04
N ALA A 11 10.27 -5.44 -3.93
CA ALA A 11 11.06 -4.43 -4.63
C ALA A 11 10.95 -4.46 -6.16
N THR A 12 10.65 -5.61 -6.76
CA THR A 12 10.52 -5.78 -8.21
C THR A 12 9.12 -5.46 -8.74
N GLY A 13 8.13 -5.31 -7.84
CA GLY A 13 6.75 -4.96 -8.17
C GLY A 13 6.59 -3.49 -8.54
N LEU A 14 5.43 -3.13 -9.07
CA LEU A 14 5.11 -1.76 -9.48
C LEU A 14 5.27 -0.76 -8.32
N VAL A 15 4.68 -1.07 -7.17
CA VAL A 15 4.75 -0.21 -5.97
C VAL A 15 6.16 -0.18 -5.38
N GLY A 16 6.87 -1.33 -5.35
CA GLY A 16 8.26 -1.37 -4.86
C GLY A 16 9.20 -0.48 -5.66
N ARG A 17 9.04 -0.46 -6.99
CA ARG A 17 9.78 0.47 -7.87
C ARG A 17 9.36 1.93 -7.63
N THR A 18 8.09 2.16 -7.33
CA THR A 18 7.58 3.50 -7.00
C THR A 18 8.17 3.99 -5.68
N PHE A 19 8.33 3.12 -4.67
CA PHE A 19 9.04 3.48 -3.44
C PHE A 19 10.46 3.98 -3.72
N LEU A 20 11.22 3.27 -4.55
CA LEU A 20 12.57 3.72 -4.93
C LEU A 20 12.56 5.08 -5.61
N LYS A 21 11.64 5.28 -6.56
CA LYS A 21 11.47 6.55 -7.25
C LYS A 21 11.18 7.69 -6.27
N VAL A 22 10.21 7.50 -5.37
CA VAL A 22 9.79 8.52 -4.39
C VAL A 22 10.89 8.79 -3.35
N LEU A 23 11.59 7.77 -2.85
CA LEU A 23 12.74 7.97 -1.95
C LEU A 23 13.81 8.85 -2.59
N LYS A 24 14.09 8.64 -3.90
CA LYS A 24 15.03 9.47 -4.67
C LYS A 24 14.49 10.90 -4.86
N GLU A 25 13.27 11.06 -5.33
CA GLU A 25 12.63 12.38 -5.57
C GLU A 25 12.55 13.24 -4.30
N ARG A 26 12.31 12.59 -3.15
CA ARG A 26 12.22 13.26 -1.85
C ARG A 26 13.58 13.45 -1.16
N ASN A 27 14.68 13.03 -1.80
CA ASN A 27 16.01 13.04 -1.20
C ASN A 27 16.02 12.39 0.20
N PHE A 28 15.27 11.28 0.35
CA PHE A 28 15.21 10.59 1.63
C PHE A 28 16.59 10.06 2.01
N PRO A 29 17.07 10.27 3.25
CA PRO A 29 18.44 9.97 3.64
C PRO A 29 18.65 8.46 3.83
N VAL A 30 18.85 7.74 2.72
CA VAL A 30 19.14 6.30 2.68
C VAL A 30 20.62 6.08 2.82
N GLU A 31 21.05 5.41 3.91
CA GLU A 31 22.42 4.96 4.13
C GLU A 31 22.68 3.63 3.42
N LYS A 32 21.73 2.70 3.55
CA LYS A 32 21.81 1.37 2.97
C LYS A 32 20.43 0.90 2.52
N LEU A 33 20.38 0.24 1.38
CA LEU A 33 19.15 -0.28 0.81
C LEU A 33 19.20 -1.81 0.76
N TYR A 34 18.12 -2.44 1.23
CA TYR A 34 17.89 -3.87 1.15
C TYR A 34 16.68 -4.13 0.27
N LEU A 35 16.83 -4.92 -0.78
CA LEU A 35 15.76 -5.22 -1.72
C LEU A 35 15.38 -6.69 -1.60
N TYR A 36 14.11 -6.95 -1.25
CA TYR A 36 13.58 -8.30 -1.09
C TYR A 36 12.44 -8.56 -2.08
N ALA A 37 12.43 -9.76 -2.65
CA ALA A 37 11.35 -10.24 -3.50
C ALA A 37 11.24 -11.78 -3.42
N SER A 38 10.35 -12.36 -4.23
CA SER A 38 10.22 -13.81 -4.36
C SER A 38 11.46 -14.44 -5.00
N ALA A 39 11.64 -15.78 -4.85
CA ALA A 39 12.70 -16.56 -5.47
C ALA A 39 12.87 -16.25 -6.97
N ASN A 40 11.76 -16.10 -7.71
CA ASN A 40 11.78 -15.79 -9.15
C ASN A 40 12.40 -14.43 -9.51
N SER A 41 12.56 -13.57 -8.54
CA SER A 41 13.15 -12.23 -8.72
C SER A 41 14.48 -12.05 -8.01
N ALA A 42 14.91 -13.01 -7.21
CA ALA A 42 16.22 -13.00 -6.57
C ALA A 42 17.33 -12.98 -7.61
N GLY A 43 18.43 -12.26 -7.30
CA GLY A 43 19.57 -12.07 -8.19
C GLY A 43 19.38 -10.93 -9.22
N LYS A 44 18.16 -10.41 -9.43
CA LYS A 44 17.96 -9.23 -10.27
C LYS A 44 18.65 -8.02 -9.66
N LYS A 45 19.11 -7.13 -10.53
CA LYS A 45 19.78 -5.91 -10.12
C LYS A 45 18.88 -4.70 -10.35
N ILE A 46 18.89 -3.79 -9.40
CA ILE A 46 18.14 -2.53 -9.44
C ILE A 46 19.07 -1.41 -9.07
N GLU A 47 19.13 -0.39 -9.91
CA GLU A 47 19.91 0.82 -9.64
C GLU A 47 19.13 1.78 -8.75
N PHE A 48 19.79 2.34 -7.74
CA PHE A 48 19.29 3.42 -6.93
C PHE A 48 20.42 4.41 -6.62
N ASN A 49 20.24 5.68 -6.99
CA ASN A 49 21.20 6.76 -6.79
C ASN A 49 22.64 6.42 -7.33
N GLY A 50 22.73 5.80 -8.49
CA GLY A 50 23.98 5.42 -9.11
C GLY A 50 24.67 4.18 -8.54
N THR A 51 24.04 3.52 -7.56
CA THR A 51 24.53 2.26 -6.98
C THR A 51 23.63 1.10 -7.38
N GLU A 52 24.22 0.00 -7.79
CA GLU A 52 23.49 -1.22 -8.13
C GLU A 52 23.29 -2.10 -6.90
N TYR A 53 22.04 -2.48 -6.64
CA TYR A 53 21.62 -3.34 -5.54
C TYR A 53 21.09 -4.67 -6.08
N THR A 54 21.54 -5.77 -5.49
CA THR A 54 21.03 -7.10 -5.83
C THR A 54 19.77 -7.40 -5.00
N VAL A 55 18.71 -7.84 -5.67
CA VAL A 55 17.48 -8.28 -5.02
C VAL A 55 17.71 -9.63 -4.36
N MET A 56 17.43 -9.71 -3.07
CA MET A 56 17.52 -10.93 -2.28
C MET A 56 16.19 -11.67 -2.25
N GLU A 57 16.24 -12.99 -2.16
CA GLU A 57 15.03 -13.75 -1.85
C GLU A 57 14.55 -13.44 -0.43
N LEU A 58 13.25 -13.23 -0.27
CA LEU A 58 12.63 -13.02 1.05
C LEU A 58 12.56 -14.35 1.79
N LYS A 59 13.53 -14.57 2.69
CA LYS A 59 13.64 -15.71 3.61
C LYS A 59 14.17 -15.23 4.94
N ASP A 60 13.89 -15.99 6.00
CA ASP A 60 14.25 -15.62 7.37
C ASP A 60 15.76 -15.37 7.53
N GLU A 61 16.60 -16.23 6.93
CA GLU A 61 18.04 -16.12 6.95
C GLU A 61 18.60 -14.89 6.23
N ASN A 62 17.86 -14.35 5.28
CA ASN A 62 18.26 -13.20 4.48
C ASN A 62 17.86 -11.85 5.11
N ILE A 63 16.99 -11.86 6.15
CA ILE A 63 16.56 -10.62 6.79
C ILE A 63 17.70 -10.03 7.61
N ALA A 64 18.23 -8.89 7.19
CA ALA A 64 19.29 -8.18 7.90
C ALA A 64 18.82 -7.71 9.30
N ASN A 65 19.76 -7.63 10.23
CA ASN A 65 19.45 -7.27 11.63
C ASN A 65 19.59 -5.77 11.92
N ASP A 66 19.95 -4.99 10.93
CA ASP A 66 20.29 -3.56 11.05
C ASP A 66 19.35 -2.66 10.24
N ILE A 67 18.16 -3.13 9.91
CA ILE A 67 17.16 -2.36 9.16
C ILE A 67 16.43 -1.41 10.10
N ASP A 68 16.41 -0.11 9.77
CA ASP A 68 15.63 0.88 10.52
C ASP A 68 14.17 0.91 10.05
N ILE A 69 13.92 0.87 8.73
CA ILE A 69 12.59 1.01 8.13
C ILE A 69 12.39 -0.08 7.07
N ALA A 70 11.26 -0.77 7.13
CA ALA A 70 10.87 -1.78 6.14
C ALA A 70 9.55 -1.41 5.45
N LEU A 71 9.60 -1.14 4.14
CA LEU A 71 8.46 -0.80 3.31
C LEU A 71 7.91 -2.06 2.65
N PHE A 72 6.70 -2.45 2.99
CA PHE A 72 6.06 -3.68 2.52
C PHE A 72 5.07 -3.41 1.39
N SER A 73 5.24 -4.10 0.26
CA SER A 73 4.27 -4.15 -0.84
C SER A 73 4.37 -5.47 -1.61
N ALA A 74 4.19 -6.58 -0.90
CA ALA A 74 4.29 -7.94 -1.45
C ALA A 74 3.00 -8.76 -1.24
N GLY A 75 1.90 -8.10 -0.88
CA GLY A 75 0.61 -8.73 -0.59
C GLY A 75 0.40 -9.10 0.87
N GLY A 76 -0.86 -9.33 1.25
CA GLY A 76 -1.27 -9.51 2.65
C GLY A 76 -0.67 -10.76 3.30
N GLY A 77 -0.61 -11.89 2.59
CA GLY A 77 -0.03 -13.13 3.13
C GLY A 77 1.45 -12.96 3.50
N VAL A 78 2.24 -12.36 2.61
CA VAL A 78 3.66 -12.05 2.87
C VAL A 78 3.79 -11.08 4.05
N SER A 79 2.92 -10.08 4.13
CA SER A 79 2.95 -9.12 5.23
C SER A 79 2.64 -9.77 6.57
N LEU A 80 1.61 -10.61 6.65
CA LEU A 80 1.28 -11.35 7.88
C LEU A 80 2.43 -12.24 8.37
N GLU A 81 3.13 -12.87 7.44
CA GLU A 81 4.24 -13.77 7.77
C GLU A 81 5.52 -13.02 8.15
N TYR A 82 5.91 -11.99 7.38
CA TYR A 82 7.23 -11.38 7.50
C TYR A 82 7.27 -10.07 8.27
N ALA A 83 6.20 -9.27 8.31
CA ALA A 83 6.23 -8.01 9.04
C ALA A 83 6.57 -8.17 10.54
N PRO A 84 6.04 -9.19 11.25
CA PRO A 84 6.45 -9.46 12.62
C PRO A 84 7.94 -9.82 12.76
N LYS A 85 8.53 -10.50 11.77
CA LYS A 85 9.94 -10.89 11.78
C LYS A 85 10.87 -9.68 11.62
N PHE A 86 10.53 -8.75 10.73
CA PHE A 86 11.24 -7.47 10.59
C PHE A 86 11.14 -6.62 11.86
N LYS A 87 9.93 -6.50 12.41
CA LYS A 87 9.70 -5.83 13.69
C LYS A 87 10.54 -6.46 14.82
N ALA A 88 10.59 -7.78 14.92
CA ALA A 88 11.36 -8.48 15.94
C ALA A 88 12.87 -8.19 15.86
N LYS A 89 13.37 -7.81 14.66
CA LYS A 89 14.74 -7.37 14.42
C LYS A 89 14.94 -5.86 14.61
N GLY A 90 13.93 -5.14 15.11
CA GLY A 90 14.00 -3.72 15.43
C GLY A 90 13.58 -2.76 14.33
N ALA A 91 13.19 -3.25 13.16
CA ALA A 91 12.72 -2.40 12.07
C ALA A 91 11.31 -1.85 12.36
N VAL A 92 11.07 -0.61 11.98
CA VAL A 92 9.71 -0.07 11.84
C VAL A 92 9.15 -0.51 10.48
N VAL A 93 8.08 -1.28 10.51
CA VAL A 93 7.41 -1.76 9.30
C VAL A 93 6.31 -0.78 8.89
N ILE A 94 6.33 -0.37 7.63
CA ILE A 94 5.24 0.38 6.99
C ILE A 94 4.63 -0.53 5.92
N ASP A 95 3.42 -1.00 6.17
CA ASP A 95 2.76 -1.99 5.32
C ASP A 95 1.71 -1.38 4.42
N ASN A 96 1.87 -1.59 3.11
CA ASN A 96 0.93 -1.13 2.08
C ASN A 96 -0.15 -2.17 1.74
N SER A 97 -0.12 -3.35 2.34
CA SER A 97 -1.18 -4.35 2.15
C SER A 97 -2.42 -4.04 2.99
N SER A 98 -3.48 -4.82 2.79
CA SER A 98 -4.69 -4.70 3.64
C SER A 98 -4.60 -5.50 4.94
N ALA A 99 -3.51 -6.23 5.18
CA ALA A 99 -3.41 -7.22 6.26
C ALA A 99 -3.64 -6.64 7.67
N TRP A 100 -3.10 -5.45 7.93
CA TRP A 100 -3.08 -4.84 9.25
C TRP A 100 -4.05 -3.67 9.42
N ARG A 101 -4.69 -3.21 8.35
CA ARG A 101 -5.47 -1.96 8.35
C ARG A 101 -6.58 -1.95 9.39
N MET A 102 -7.26 -3.08 9.58
CA MET A 102 -8.38 -3.18 10.52
C MET A 102 -8.01 -3.84 11.86
N ASP A 103 -6.73 -4.20 12.06
CA ASP A 103 -6.26 -4.65 13.38
C ASP A 103 -6.35 -3.49 14.38
N LYS A 104 -6.93 -3.75 15.56
CA LYS A 104 -7.17 -2.73 16.59
C LYS A 104 -5.89 -2.18 17.22
N ASN A 105 -4.82 -2.98 17.22
CA ASN A 105 -3.53 -2.63 17.83
C ASN A 105 -2.57 -1.99 16.82
N ILE A 106 -2.87 -2.04 15.52
CA ILE A 106 -2.03 -1.49 14.48
C ILE A 106 -2.63 -0.16 13.99
N PRO A 107 -1.87 0.94 14.07
CA PRO A 107 -2.36 2.22 13.58
C PRO A 107 -2.48 2.22 12.04
N LEU A 108 -3.57 2.75 11.55
CA LEU A 108 -3.81 3.04 10.13
C LEU A 108 -3.57 4.54 9.95
N VAL A 109 -2.54 4.93 9.19
CA VAL A 109 -2.01 6.29 9.25
C VAL A 109 -2.01 6.98 7.90
N VAL A 110 -2.53 8.20 7.91
CA VAL A 110 -2.31 9.25 6.91
C VAL A 110 -1.67 10.42 7.63
N PRO A 111 -0.38 10.71 7.42
CA PRO A 111 0.35 11.72 8.22
C PRO A 111 -0.32 13.10 8.25
N GLU A 112 -1.00 13.49 7.18
CA GLU A 112 -1.73 14.75 7.07
C GLU A 112 -3.10 14.73 7.78
N ALA A 113 -3.59 13.56 8.18
CA ALA A 113 -4.93 13.43 8.78
C ALA A 113 -4.89 13.01 10.26
N ASN A 114 -4.02 12.06 10.62
CA ASN A 114 -3.94 11.50 11.97
C ASN A 114 -2.51 11.17 12.42
N PRO A 115 -1.55 12.13 12.37
CA PRO A 115 -0.15 11.90 12.74
C PRO A 115 0.03 11.44 14.19
N GLU A 116 -0.91 11.79 15.08
CA GLU A 116 -0.91 11.36 16.48
C GLU A 116 -0.97 9.84 16.65
N ALA A 117 -1.54 9.12 15.70
CA ALA A 117 -1.60 7.66 15.71
C ALA A 117 -0.20 6.99 15.64
N LEU A 118 0.83 7.74 15.22
CA LEU A 118 2.20 7.27 15.19
C LEU A 118 2.88 7.26 16.58
N LYS A 119 2.40 8.01 17.56
CA LYS A 119 3.12 8.21 18.83
C LYS A 119 3.40 6.92 19.59
N ASN A 120 2.51 5.94 19.51
CA ASN A 120 2.60 4.70 20.26
C ASN A 120 2.47 3.47 19.35
N HIS A 121 3.02 3.52 18.14
CA HIS A 121 2.93 2.39 17.21
C HIS A 121 3.71 1.17 17.74
N PRO A 122 3.20 -0.05 17.56
CA PRO A 122 3.82 -1.27 18.06
C PRO A 122 4.96 -1.79 17.17
N GLY A 123 5.51 -0.98 16.27
CA GLY A 123 6.55 -1.36 15.30
C GLY A 123 6.01 -1.77 13.93
N ILE A 124 4.69 -1.88 13.76
CA ILE A 124 4.02 -2.03 12.47
C ILE A 124 3.03 -0.88 12.32
N ILE A 125 3.01 -0.28 11.14
CA ILE A 125 2.14 0.84 10.76
C ILE A 125 1.46 0.43 9.44
N ALA A 126 0.14 0.51 9.40
CA ALA A 126 -0.61 0.23 8.18
C ALA A 126 -0.80 1.50 7.34
N ASN A 127 -0.55 1.39 6.04
CA ASN A 127 -0.87 2.41 5.05
C ASN A 127 -2.26 2.12 4.44
N PRO A 128 -3.14 3.12 4.31
CA PRO A 128 -4.49 2.91 3.82
C PRO A 128 -4.59 2.45 2.36
N ASN A 129 -5.81 2.10 1.97
CA ASN A 129 -6.18 1.89 0.57
C ASN A 129 -5.89 3.15 -0.26
N CYS A 130 -5.50 2.95 -1.52
CA CYS A 130 -5.11 4.04 -2.42
C CYS A 130 -6.22 5.06 -2.65
N SER A 131 -7.47 4.63 -2.75
CA SER A 131 -8.62 5.53 -2.91
C SER A 131 -8.98 6.25 -1.61
N THR A 132 -8.74 5.62 -0.46
CA THR A 132 -8.96 6.24 0.85
C THR A 132 -7.90 7.30 1.15
N ILE A 133 -6.62 6.96 1.04
CA ILE A 133 -5.53 7.82 1.53
C ILE A 133 -5.55 9.22 0.91
N GLN A 134 -5.83 9.33 -0.38
CA GLN A 134 -5.74 10.61 -1.10
C GLN A 134 -6.85 11.60 -0.73
N VAL A 135 -7.96 11.15 -0.19
CA VAL A 135 -9.07 12.03 0.22
C VAL A 135 -9.04 12.39 1.71
N MET A 136 -8.30 11.63 2.52
CA MET A 136 -8.25 11.84 3.98
C MET A 136 -7.81 13.24 4.41
N PRO A 137 -6.80 13.89 3.80
CA PRO A 137 -6.43 15.25 4.17
C PRO A 137 -7.59 16.24 4.00
N VAL A 138 -8.38 16.10 2.94
CA VAL A 138 -9.56 16.95 2.69
C VAL A 138 -10.66 16.69 3.70
N LEU A 139 -10.99 15.40 3.93
CA LEU A 139 -12.03 15.04 4.90
C LEU A 139 -11.66 15.45 6.32
N LYS A 140 -10.38 15.39 6.69
CA LYS A 140 -9.91 15.86 8.00
C LYS A 140 -10.18 17.33 8.20
N VAL A 141 -9.83 18.17 7.22
CA VAL A 141 -10.10 19.62 7.29
C VAL A 141 -11.59 19.92 7.36
N LEU A 142 -12.40 19.22 6.56
CA LEU A 142 -13.87 19.40 6.58
C LEU A 142 -14.46 18.95 7.92
N GLN A 143 -13.98 17.85 8.49
CA GLN A 143 -14.41 17.37 9.79
C GLN A 143 -14.11 18.39 10.89
N GLU A 144 -12.91 18.96 10.92
CA GLU A 144 -12.50 19.92 11.94
C GLU A 144 -13.25 21.25 11.87
N LYS A 145 -13.56 21.72 10.66
CA LYS A 145 -14.21 23.00 10.47
C LYS A 145 -15.74 22.96 10.55
N TYR A 146 -16.34 21.88 10.05
CA TYR A 146 -17.80 21.83 9.82
C TYR A 146 -18.49 20.63 10.45
N GLY A 147 -17.73 19.60 10.80
CA GLY A 147 -18.28 18.31 11.25
C GLY A 147 -18.89 17.49 10.08
N LEU A 148 -18.36 16.31 9.85
CA LEU A 148 -18.86 15.39 8.82
C LEU A 148 -20.07 14.63 9.33
N LYS A 149 -21.14 14.60 8.54
CA LYS A 149 -22.36 13.79 8.83
C LYS A 149 -22.47 12.58 7.92
N ARG A 150 -21.98 12.70 6.69
CA ARG A 150 -22.02 11.65 5.67
C ARG A 150 -20.90 11.85 4.66
N VAL A 151 -20.31 10.74 4.17
CA VAL A 151 -19.39 10.71 3.04
C VAL A 151 -19.95 9.73 2.01
N ILE A 152 -20.00 10.14 0.76
CA ILE A 152 -20.36 9.32 -0.38
C ILE A 152 -19.18 9.34 -1.34
N TYR A 153 -18.57 8.19 -1.56
CA TYR A 153 -17.51 8.03 -2.55
C TYR A 153 -18.10 7.63 -3.89
N SER A 154 -17.69 8.30 -4.95
CA SER A 154 -17.87 7.86 -6.33
C SER A 154 -16.51 7.94 -7.00
N THR A 155 -15.92 6.79 -7.33
CA THR A 155 -14.53 6.73 -7.76
C THR A 155 -14.38 6.18 -9.17
N TYR A 156 -13.43 6.74 -9.91
CA TYR A 156 -12.88 6.15 -11.13
C TYR A 156 -11.43 5.81 -10.87
N GLN A 157 -11.09 4.53 -10.93
CA GLN A 157 -9.78 4.02 -10.53
C GLN A 157 -9.01 3.44 -11.71
N ALA A 158 -7.70 3.72 -11.74
CA ALA A 158 -6.82 3.21 -12.78
C ALA A 158 -6.51 1.72 -12.57
N VAL A 159 -6.23 1.00 -13.66
CA VAL A 159 -5.83 -0.41 -13.65
C VAL A 159 -4.53 -0.68 -12.88
N ALA A 160 -3.72 0.35 -12.60
CA ALA A 160 -2.48 0.22 -11.86
C ALA A 160 -2.68 -0.36 -10.44
N GLY A 161 -3.87 -0.20 -9.84
CA GLY A 161 -4.24 -0.82 -8.57
C GLY A 161 -4.20 -2.35 -8.61
N SER A 162 -4.47 -2.96 -9.76
CA SER A 162 -4.33 -4.41 -10.01
C SER A 162 -2.88 -4.83 -10.30
N GLY A 163 -1.92 -3.90 -10.20
CA GLY A 163 -0.51 -4.15 -10.47
C GLY A 163 -0.21 -4.41 -11.95
N GLN A 164 0.89 -5.12 -12.22
CA GLN A 164 1.35 -5.38 -13.58
C GLN A 164 0.32 -6.13 -14.43
N LYS A 165 -0.51 -6.98 -13.81
CA LYS A 165 -1.56 -7.72 -14.53
C LYS A 165 -2.59 -6.78 -15.16
N GLY A 166 -3.04 -5.77 -14.42
CA GLY A 166 -3.98 -4.78 -14.94
C GLY A 166 -3.40 -3.94 -16.06
N LEU A 167 -2.13 -3.54 -15.95
CA LEU A 167 -1.44 -2.83 -17.03
C LEU A 167 -1.30 -3.68 -18.28
N ASN A 168 -0.87 -4.93 -18.14
CA ASN A 168 -0.73 -5.85 -19.27
C ASN A 168 -2.07 -6.09 -19.98
N ASP A 169 -3.17 -6.20 -19.23
CA ASP A 169 -4.51 -6.40 -19.79
C ASP A 169 -4.99 -5.16 -20.56
N LEU A 170 -4.74 -3.97 -20.02
CA LEU A 170 -5.02 -2.72 -20.73
C LEU A 170 -4.22 -2.62 -22.04
N GLU A 171 -2.92 -2.92 -22.00
CA GLU A 171 -2.06 -2.89 -23.19
C GLU A 171 -2.49 -3.91 -24.24
N ALA A 172 -2.90 -5.11 -23.83
CA ALA A 172 -3.43 -6.15 -24.71
C ALA A 172 -4.72 -5.69 -25.39
N ASN A 173 -5.65 -5.11 -24.63
CA ASN A 173 -6.90 -4.58 -25.17
C ASN A 173 -6.67 -3.43 -26.18
N LEU A 174 -5.69 -2.57 -25.94
CA LEU A 174 -5.32 -1.49 -26.89
C LEU A 174 -4.80 -2.05 -28.21
N LYS A 175 -4.29 -3.28 -28.22
CA LYS A 175 -3.85 -4.00 -29.42
C LYS A 175 -4.95 -4.86 -30.05
N GLY A 176 -6.16 -4.83 -29.51
CA GLY A 176 -7.30 -5.63 -29.97
C GLY A 176 -7.33 -7.08 -29.44
N GLU A 177 -6.50 -7.39 -28.45
CA GLU A 177 -6.50 -8.69 -27.79
C GLU A 177 -7.59 -8.76 -26.70
N SER A 178 -8.06 -9.97 -26.40
CA SER A 178 -9.05 -10.21 -25.34
C SER A 178 -8.47 -9.99 -23.95
N SER A 179 -9.30 -9.54 -23.02
CA SER A 179 -8.98 -9.45 -21.59
C SER A 179 -8.70 -10.83 -20.98
N LYS A 180 -7.68 -10.90 -20.11
CA LYS A 180 -7.30 -12.08 -19.36
C LYS A 180 -7.41 -11.88 -17.85
N GLY A 181 -7.30 -10.63 -17.40
CA GLY A 181 -7.34 -10.25 -15.98
C GLY A 181 -8.67 -9.64 -15.54
N TYR A 182 -9.42 -9.07 -16.46
CA TYR A 182 -10.73 -8.47 -16.18
C TYR A 182 -11.86 -9.28 -16.86
N PRO A 183 -13.07 -9.27 -16.29
CA PRO A 183 -14.22 -9.99 -16.86
C PRO A 183 -14.66 -9.42 -18.21
N HIS A 184 -14.34 -8.17 -18.48
CA HIS A 184 -14.64 -7.45 -19.72
C HIS A 184 -13.46 -6.62 -20.17
N GLN A 185 -13.48 -6.17 -21.42
CA GLN A 185 -12.49 -5.24 -21.96
C GLN A 185 -12.41 -4.00 -21.06
N ILE A 186 -11.19 -3.66 -20.64
CA ILE A 186 -10.95 -2.48 -19.79
C ILE A 186 -10.53 -1.24 -20.59
N ALA A 187 -9.90 -1.41 -21.76
CA ALA A 187 -9.57 -0.28 -22.62
C ALA A 187 -10.84 0.41 -23.12
N PHE A 188 -10.88 1.74 -23.01
CA PHE A 188 -12.04 2.58 -23.38
C PHE A 188 -13.35 2.21 -22.67
N ASN A 189 -13.25 1.64 -21.46
CA ASN A 189 -14.39 1.18 -20.70
C ASN A 189 -14.24 1.51 -19.21
N THR A 190 -15.36 1.47 -18.50
CA THR A 190 -15.42 1.56 -17.03
C THR A 190 -16.16 0.35 -16.50
N LEU A 191 -15.48 -0.47 -15.70
CA LEU A 191 -16.07 -1.65 -15.10
C LEU A 191 -16.52 -1.33 -13.67
N PRO A 192 -17.82 -1.42 -13.34
CA PRO A 192 -18.32 -1.16 -11.99
C PRO A 192 -18.06 -2.35 -11.05
N HIS A 193 -16.84 -2.82 -11.03
CA HIS A 193 -16.44 -4.02 -10.29
C HIS A 193 -14.95 -3.96 -9.95
N ILE A 194 -14.63 -3.63 -8.71
CA ILE A 194 -13.26 -3.68 -8.19
C ILE A 194 -13.23 -4.59 -6.96
N ASP A 195 -12.34 -5.61 -6.97
CA ASP A 195 -12.23 -6.67 -5.98
C ASP A 195 -13.47 -7.60 -5.99
N VAL A 196 -13.66 -8.44 -4.99
CA VAL A 196 -14.74 -9.42 -4.93
C VAL A 196 -15.97 -8.87 -4.23
N PHE A 197 -17.16 -9.29 -4.69
CA PHE A 197 -18.42 -8.95 -4.03
C PHE A 197 -18.57 -9.69 -2.70
N LEU A 198 -19.18 -9.02 -1.74
CA LEU A 198 -19.53 -9.53 -0.42
C LEU A 198 -21.04 -9.77 -0.33
N ASP A 199 -21.47 -10.52 0.67
CA ASP A 199 -22.89 -10.87 0.87
C ASP A 199 -23.78 -9.64 1.13
N ASN A 200 -23.20 -8.53 1.58
CA ASN A 200 -23.92 -7.27 1.80
C ASN A 200 -24.09 -6.40 0.54
N GLY A 201 -23.68 -6.91 -0.62
CA GLY A 201 -23.77 -6.22 -1.91
C GLY A 201 -22.64 -5.23 -2.22
N TYR A 202 -21.77 -4.94 -1.27
CA TYR A 202 -20.55 -4.19 -1.52
C TYR A 202 -19.42 -5.08 -2.05
N THR A 203 -18.44 -4.47 -2.70
CA THR A 203 -17.15 -5.12 -2.96
C THR A 203 -16.20 -4.94 -1.77
N LYS A 204 -15.17 -5.76 -1.69
CA LYS A 204 -14.10 -5.55 -0.68
C LYS A 204 -13.41 -4.20 -0.83
N GLU A 205 -13.30 -3.66 -2.04
CA GLU A 205 -12.71 -2.34 -2.26
C GLU A 205 -13.57 -1.24 -1.62
N GLU A 206 -14.87 -1.29 -1.80
CA GLU A 206 -15.82 -0.34 -1.21
C GLU A 206 -15.82 -0.44 0.32
N GLU A 207 -15.83 -1.65 0.89
CA GLU A 207 -15.73 -1.88 2.34
C GLU A 207 -14.44 -1.33 2.95
N LYS A 208 -13.29 -1.43 2.25
CA LYS A 208 -12.05 -0.80 2.70
C LYS A 208 -12.23 0.71 2.85
N MET A 209 -12.78 1.39 1.85
CA MET A 209 -13.00 2.83 1.89
C MET A 209 -13.92 3.23 3.05
N ILE A 210 -14.99 2.47 3.29
CA ILE A 210 -15.95 2.71 4.37
C ILE A 210 -15.27 2.58 5.75
N ASN A 211 -14.62 1.46 5.99
CA ASN A 211 -14.07 1.12 7.30
C ASN A 211 -12.79 1.90 7.62
N GLU A 212 -11.91 2.07 6.63
CA GLU A 212 -10.68 2.83 6.79
C GLU A 212 -10.97 4.32 7.07
N THR A 213 -11.94 4.93 6.39
CA THR A 213 -12.37 6.31 6.65
C THR A 213 -12.78 6.51 8.10
N ARG A 214 -13.61 5.61 8.63
CA ARG A 214 -14.06 5.65 10.02
C ARG A 214 -12.88 5.52 10.99
N LYS A 215 -11.96 4.61 10.72
CA LYS A 215 -10.80 4.35 11.57
C LYS A 215 -9.82 5.53 11.58
N ILE A 216 -9.46 6.07 10.41
CA ILE A 216 -8.50 7.18 10.29
C ILE A 216 -9.03 8.45 10.94
N LEU A 217 -10.31 8.77 10.71
CA LEU A 217 -10.93 9.97 11.29
C LEU A 217 -11.38 9.78 12.74
N ASN A 218 -11.29 8.56 13.29
CA ASN A 218 -11.82 8.19 14.60
C ASN A 218 -13.31 8.53 14.77
N LEU A 219 -14.11 8.22 13.74
CA LEU A 219 -15.55 8.47 13.67
C LEU A 219 -16.30 7.16 13.35
N PRO A 220 -16.49 6.27 14.35
CA PRO A 220 -17.06 4.94 14.11
C PRO A 220 -18.50 4.98 13.54
N ASP A 221 -19.26 6.00 13.89
CA ASP A 221 -20.68 6.15 13.49
C ASP A 221 -20.85 6.99 12.22
N LEU A 222 -19.78 7.45 11.60
CA LEU A 222 -19.86 8.23 10.37
C LEU A 222 -20.56 7.41 9.28
N LYS A 223 -21.59 8.00 8.67
CA LYS A 223 -22.27 7.39 7.53
C LYS A 223 -21.36 7.47 6.30
N VAL A 224 -20.91 6.33 5.83
CA VAL A 224 -20.03 6.24 4.65
C VAL A 224 -20.59 5.20 3.71
N THR A 225 -20.63 5.52 2.43
CA THR A 225 -20.89 4.57 1.33
C THR A 225 -19.89 4.83 0.22
N ALA A 226 -19.60 3.81 -0.60
CA ALA A 226 -18.65 3.87 -1.69
C ALA A 226 -19.16 3.10 -2.92
N THR A 227 -18.75 3.55 -4.10
CA THR A 227 -18.99 2.87 -5.37
C THR A 227 -17.89 3.24 -6.38
#